data_ae8272bc2750d0bb7a54f0432b399fa2
#
_entry.id   ae8272bc2750d0bb7a54f0432b399fa2
#
_cell.length_a   1.000
_cell.length_b   1.000
_cell.length_c   1.000
_cell.angle_alpha   90.00
_cell.angle_beta   90.00
_cell.angle_gamma   90.00
#
_symmetry.space_group_name_H-M   'P 1'
#
loop_
_entity.id
_entity.type
_entity.pdbx_description
1 polymer ?
#
loop_
_entity_poly.entity_id
_entity_poly.type
_entity_poly.pdbx_seq_one_letter_code
_entity_poly.pdbx_strand_id
1 'polypeptide(L)'
;MIIDKLDKEILREIQKDGRLQLSKLAEILNRPRTTVATRLARLEGDKVITSYRAVIDPLRVGFTLLAFVLISVRRSAPSGGKSAQVLLVEKILKDSDTDPKLPWIEEAYVITGHYDILLKVWAKDLRQLSYFLINYLPTHPDIAQTETMLVLELVSDWRDRLLPIDKVLPD
;
A
#
# COMPACT_ATOMS: atom_id res chain seq x y z
N MET A 1 -21.93 -5.14 -8.14
CA MET A 1 -22.10 -6.41 -7.37
C MET A 1 -22.75 -6.07 -6.03
N ILE A 2 -23.72 -6.87 -5.58
CA ILE A 2 -24.28 -6.74 -4.24
C ILE A 2 -23.57 -7.73 -3.34
N ILE A 3 -22.97 -7.24 -2.24
CA ILE A 3 -22.31 -8.04 -1.20
C ILE A 3 -23.37 -8.33 -0.14
N ASP A 4 -23.70 -9.61 0.04
CA ASP A 4 -24.71 -10.03 1.01
C ASP A 4 -24.07 -10.40 2.38
N LYS A 5 -24.89 -10.82 3.33
CA LYS A 5 -24.47 -11.18 4.68
C LYS A 5 -23.39 -12.27 4.70
N LEU A 6 -23.54 -13.31 3.88
CA LEU A 6 -22.56 -14.40 3.82
C LEU A 6 -21.23 -13.93 3.23
N ASP A 7 -21.26 -13.06 2.23
CA ASP A 7 -20.04 -12.48 1.67
C ASP A 7 -19.28 -11.65 2.72
N LYS A 8 -20.00 -10.85 3.53
CA LYS A 8 -19.40 -10.10 4.64
C LYS A 8 -18.74 -11.03 5.67
N GLU A 9 -19.41 -12.13 6.02
CA GLU A 9 -18.88 -13.14 6.96
C GLU A 9 -17.61 -13.79 6.39
N ILE A 10 -17.59 -14.16 5.11
CA ILE A 10 -16.39 -14.69 4.42
C ILE A 10 -15.24 -13.66 4.46
N LEU A 11 -15.51 -12.41 4.09
CA LEU A 11 -14.49 -11.35 4.07
C LEU A 11 -13.90 -11.09 5.45
N ARG A 12 -14.70 -11.12 6.52
CA ARG A 12 -14.20 -10.97 7.89
C ARG A 12 -13.21 -12.06 8.28
N GLU A 13 -13.52 -13.33 7.96
CA GLU A 13 -12.65 -14.44 8.34
C GLU A 13 -11.38 -14.48 7.48
N ILE A 14 -11.47 -14.26 6.18
CA ILE A 14 -10.32 -14.25 5.27
C ILE A 14 -9.35 -13.08 5.55
N GLN A 15 -9.84 -11.94 6.04
CA GLN A 15 -8.96 -10.85 6.47
C GLN A 15 -8.11 -11.21 7.70
N LYS A 16 -8.63 -12.04 8.60
CA LYS A 16 -7.90 -12.48 9.80
C LYS A 16 -6.82 -13.49 9.44
N ASP A 17 -7.12 -14.40 8.53
CA ASP A 17 -6.20 -15.44 8.06
C ASP A 17 -6.46 -15.73 6.57
N GLY A 18 -5.64 -15.14 5.70
CA GLY A 18 -5.68 -15.38 4.25
C GLY A 18 -5.26 -16.81 3.84
N ARG A 19 -4.74 -17.63 4.77
CA ARG A 19 -4.37 -19.03 4.54
C ARG A 19 -5.42 -20.02 5.05
N LEU A 20 -6.56 -19.52 5.56
CA LEU A 20 -7.63 -20.33 6.10
C LEU A 20 -8.13 -21.32 5.04
N GLN A 21 -8.10 -22.60 5.36
CA GLN A 21 -8.59 -23.65 4.46
C GLN A 21 -10.11 -23.51 4.26
N LEU A 22 -10.57 -23.76 3.04
CA LEU A 22 -11.99 -23.68 2.67
C LEU A 22 -12.89 -24.55 3.56
N SER A 23 -12.41 -25.73 3.97
CA SER A 23 -13.14 -26.62 4.90
C SER A 23 -13.35 -25.97 6.26
N LYS A 24 -12.29 -25.31 6.77
CA LYS A 24 -12.35 -24.64 8.07
C LYS A 24 -13.20 -23.37 8.01
N LEU A 25 -13.13 -22.63 6.93
CA LEU A 25 -14.00 -21.46 6.68
C LEU A 25 -15.47 -21.88 6.65
N ALA A 26 -15.80 -22.97 5.96
CA ALA A 26 -17.16 -23.51 5.89
C ALA A 26 -17.69 -23.95 7.27
N GLU A 27 -16.82 -24.58 8.08
CA GLU A 27 -17.13 -24.95 9.47
C GLU A 27 -17.42 -23.70 10.34
N ILE A 28 -16.55 -22.70 10.32
CA ILE A 28 -16.70 -21.45 11.07
C ILE A 28 -18.03 -20.76 10.73
N LEU A 29 -18.34 -20.71 9.44
CA LEU A 29 -19.55 -20.06 8.96
C LEU A 29 -20.81 -20.90 9.07
N ASN A 30 -20.69 -22.17 9.50
CA ASN A 30 -21.76 -23.15 9.54
C ASN A 30 -22.54 -23.21 8.20
N ARG A 31 -21.81 -23.35 7.09
CA ARG A 31 -22.35 -23.39 5.73
C ARG A 31 -21.74 -24.53 4.92
N PRO A 32 -22.47 -25.07 3.92
CA PRO A 32 -21.90 -26.08 3.01
C PRO A 32 -20.63 -25.57 2.33
N ARG A 33 -19.60 -26.42 2.24
CA ARG A 33 -18.31 -26.09 1.60
C ARG A 33 -18.49 -25.60 0.17
N THR A 34 -19.40 -26.19 -0.58
CA THR A 34 -19.70 -25.81 -1.99
C THR A 34 -20.24 -24.39 -2.07
N THR A 35 -21.13 -23.99 -1.15
CA THR A 35 -21.68 -22.65 -1.07
C THR A 35 -20.59 -21.63 -0.79
N VAL A 36 -19.72 -21.90 0.21
CA VAL A 36 -18.61 -21.00 0.57
C VAL A 36 -17.62 -20.91 -0.58
N ALA A 37 -17.28 -22.02 -1.24
CA ALA A 37 -16.38 -22.05 -2.40
C ALA A 37 -16.89 -21.16 -3.55
N THR A 38 -18.17 -21.29 -3.90
CA THR A 38 -18.78 -20.48 -4.97
C THR A 38 -18.75 -18.99 -4.64
N ARG A 39 -19.03 -18.63 -3.39
CA ARG A 39 -18.99 -17.23 -2.93
C ARG A 39 -17.59 -16.66 -2.93
N LEU A 40 -16.61 -17.43 -2.43
CA LEU A 40 -15.21 -17.02 -2.42
C LEU A 40 -14.70 -16.79 -3.84
N ALA A 41 -14.93 -17.74 -4.76
CA ALA A 41 -14.55 -17.60 -6.16
C ALA A 41 -15.19 -16.38 -6.84
N ARG A 42 -16.43 -16.04 -6.50
CA ARG A 42 -17.10 -14.83 -6.98
C ARG A 42 -16.40 -13.56 -6.44
N LEU A 43 -16.10 -13.49 -5.14
CA LEU A 43 -15.42 -12.35 -4.52
C LEU A 43 -14.01 -12.12 -5.11
N GLU A 44 -13.32 -13.20 -5.47
CA GLU A 44 -12.04 -13.15 -6.17
C GLU A 44 -12.20 -12.69 -7.63
N GLY A 45 -13.15 -13.27 -8.35
CA GLY A 45 -13.45 -12.93 -9.74
C GLY A 45 -13.86 -11.46 -9.92
N ASP A 46 -14.67 -10.95 -9.01
CA ASP A 46 -15.13 -9.55 -8.99
C ASP A 46 -14.09 -8.58 -8.41
N LYS A 47 -12.89 -9.06 -8.07
CA LYS A 47 -11.78 -8.27 -7.51
C LYS A 47 -12.10 -7.59 -6.17
N VAL A 48 -13.05 -8.12 -5.39
CA VAL A 48 -13.27 -7.70 -3.99
C VAL A 48 -12.12 -8.21 -3.13
N ILE A 49 -11.72 -9.48 -3.33
CA ILE A 49 -10.45 -10.02 -2.84
C ILE A 49 -9.44 -9.85 -3.97
N THR A 50 -8.49 -8.97 -3.78
CA THR A 50 -7.50 -8.63 -4.82
C THR A 50 -6.29 -9.54 -4.80
N SER A 51 -5.90 -10.05 -3.62
CA SER A 51 -4.74 -10.94 -3.46
C SER A 51 -4.72 -11.58 -2.07
N TYR A 52 -3.93 -12.64 -1.95
CA TYR A 52 -3.48 -13.22 -0.68
C TYR A 52 -1.96 -13.07 -0.61
N ARG A 53 -1.46 -12.40 0.42
CA ARG A 53 -0.03 -12.17 0.58
C ARG A 53 0.39 -12.25 2.04
N ALA A 54 1.63 -12.68 2.29
CA ALA A 54 2.23 -12.54 3.59
C ALA A 54 2.50 -11.06 3.89
N VAL A 55 2.16 -10.63 5.09
CA VAL A 55 2.52 -9.31 5.60
C VAL A 55 3.85 -9.47 6.34
N ILE A 56 4.88 -8.76 5.87
CA ILE A 56 6.23 -8.81 6.43
C ILE A 56 6.50 -7.52 7.18
N ASP A 57 7.00 -7.63 8.41
CA ASP A 57 7.41 -6.47 9.20
C ASP A 57 8.77 -5.94 8.67
N PRO A 58 8.83 -4.72 8.11
CA PRO A 58 10.07 -4.14 7.59
C PRO A 58 11.16 -4.02 8.65
N LEU A 59 10.81 -3.75 9.92
CA LEU A 59 11.78 -3.67 11.01
C LEU A 59 12.48 -5.00 11.26
N ARG A 60 11.80 -6.14 11.04
CA ARG A 60 12.35 -7.48 11.23
C ARG A 60 13.26 -7.94 10.09
N VAL A 61 13.20 -7.27 8.94
CA VAL A 61 14.02 -7.62 7.76
C VAL A 61 15.09 -6.57 7.45
N GLY A 62 15.35 -5.64 8.40
CA GLY A 62 16.53 -4.77 8.34
C GLY A 62 16.29 -3.32 7.96
N PHE A 63 15.05 -2.89 7.79
CA PHE A 63 14.73 -1.47 7.76
C PHE A 63 14.65 -0.93 9.21
N THR A 64 15.16 0.27 9.43
CA THR A 64 15.19 0.86 10.77
C THR A 64 14.53 2.23 10.85
N LEU A 65 14.29 2.86 9.70
CA LEU A 65 13.71 4.19 9.62
C LEU A 65 12.49 4.19 8.70
N LEU A 66 11.41 4.79 9.19
CA LEU A 66 10.23 5.14 8.40
C LEU A 66 10.17 6.65 8.26
N ALA A 67 9.97 7.14 7.05
CA ALA A 67 9.78 8.56 6.77
C ALA A 67 8.63 8.77 5.79
N PHE A 68 8.00 9.94 5.90
CA PHE A 68 7.12 10.48 4.85
C PHE A 68 7.88 11.57 4.11
N VAL A 69 7.96 11.44 2.79
CA VAL A 69 8.60 12.43 1.93
C VAL A 69 7.53 13.09 1.07
N LEU A 70 7.39 14.39 1.24
CA LEU A 70 6.48 15.25 0.51
C LEU A 70 7.26 15.94 -0.61
N ILE A 71 6.67 15.97 -1.80
CA ILE A 71 7.32 16.55 -3.00
C ILE A 71 6.36 17.51 -3.67
N SER A 72 6.83 18.73 -3.95
CA SER A 72 6.18 19.65 -4.86
C SER A 72 6.81 19.50 -6.26
N VAL A 73 5.97 19.42 -7.28
CA VAL A 73 6.37 19.24 -8.68
C VAL A 73 6.22 20.57 -9.41
N ARG A 74 7.21 20.93 -10.23
CA ARG A 74 7.09 22.08 -11.13
C ARG A 74 5.99 21.81 -12.14
N ARG A 75 5.16 22.81 -12.40
CA ARG A 75 4.10 22.71 -13.39
C ARG A 75 4.69 22.47 -14.78
N SER A 76 4.35 21.35 -15.38
CA SER A 76 4.65 20.98 -16.75
C SER A 76 3.40 20.49 -17.46
N ALA A 77 3.40 20.54 -18.79
CA ALA A 77 2.29 20.03 -19.57
C ALA A 77 2.19 18.50 -19.42
N PRO A 78 0.97 17.93 -19.38
CA PRO A 78 0.79 16.47 -19.37
C PRO A 78 1.45 15.83 -20.59
N SER A 79 2.13 14.70 -20.40
CA SER A 79 2.76 13.94 -21.47
C SER A 79 2.17 12.54 -21.53
N GLY A 80 1.77 12.09 -22.73
CA GLY A 80 1.23 10.73 -22.91
C GLY A 80 -0.05 10.42 -22.14
N GLY A 81 -0.86 11.45 -21.81
CA GLY A 81 -2.12 11.27 -21.05
C GLY A 81 -1.95 11.09 -19.54
N LYS A 82 -0.71 11.07 -19.02
CA LYS A 82 -0.40 11.05 -17.58
C LYS A 82 0.09 12.42 -17.12
N SER A 83 -0.20 12.76 -15.87
CA SER A 83 0.36 13.96 -15.26
C SER A 83 1.85 13.80 -14.94
N ALA A 84 2.58 14.92 -14.85
CA ALA A 84 3.99 14.91 -14.49
C ALA A 84 4.25 14.23 -13.12
N GLN A 85 3.34 14.41 -12.18
CA GLN A 85 3.40 13.77 -10.87
C GLN A 85 3.39 12.23 -10.98
N VAL A 86 2.48 11.69 -11.79
CA VAL A 86 2.36 10.23 -11.99
C VAL A 86 3.62 9.68 -12.65
N LEU A 87 4.13 10.33 -13.70
CA LEU A 87 5.35 9.89 -14.39
C LEU A 87 6.58 9.93 -13.47
N LEU A 88 6.70 10.97 -12.65
CA LEU A 88 7.78 11.09 -11.68
C LEU A 88 7.70 9.96 -10.63
N VAL A 89 6.50 9.71 -10.08
CA VAL A 89 6.29 8.64 -9.09
C VAL A 89 6.64 7.28 -9.69
N GLU A 90 6.14 6.95 -10.90
CA GLU A 90 6.44 5.68 -11.58
C GLU A 90 7.95 5.48 -11.75
N LYS A 91 8.68 6.54 -12.09
CA LYS A 91 10.14 6.49 -12.21
C LYS A 91 10.80 6.24 -10.86
N ILE A 92 10.44 7.01 -9.84
CA ILE A 92 11.02 6.87 -8.49
C ILE A 92 10.76 5.45 -7.93
N LEU A 93 9.57 4.90 -8.09
CA LEU A 93 9.22 3.53 -7.66
C LEU A 93 10.10 2.50 -8.38
N LYS A 94 10.21 2.60 -9.71
CA LYS A 94 11.04 1.69 -10.50
C LYS A 94 12.50 1.72 -10.08
N ASP A 95 13.05 2.92 -9.85
CA ASP A 95 14.44 3.09 -9.44
C ASP A 95 14.65 2.54 -8.00
N SER A 96 13.69 2.79 -7.09
CA SER A 96 13.68 2.25 -5.73
C SER A 96 13.68 0.71 -5.71
N ASP A 97 12.95 0.07 -6.62
CA ASP A 97 12.89 -1.39 -6.70
C ASP A 97 14.19 -2.01 -7.25
N THR A 98 14.99 -1.26 -7.99
CA THR A 98 16.16 -1.77 -8.73
C THR A 98 17.50 -1.33 -8.18
N ASP A 99 17.59 -0.15 -7.57
CA ASP A 99 18.83 0.38 -7.00
C ASP A 99 18.90 0.14 -5.48
N PRO A 100 19.80 -0.75 -5.00
CA PRO A 100 19.94 -1.04 -3.57
C PRO A 100 20.43 0.14 -2.71
N LYS A 101 20.90 1.23 -3.34
CA LYS A 101 21.25 2.48 -2.64
C LYS A 101 20.02 3.30 -2.25
N LEU A 102 18.91 3.07 -2.92
CA LEU A 102 17.66 3.77 -2.64
C LEU A 102 16.87 3.05 -1.53
N PRO A 103 16.09 3.79 -0.75
CA PRO A 103 15.19 3.19 0.24
C PRO A 103 14.00 2.53 -0.47
N TRP A 104 13.34 1.61 0.21
CA TRP A 104 12.10 1.03 -0.29
C TRP A 104 10.93 2.00 -0.11
N ILE A 105 10.19 2.24 -1.18
CA ILE A 105 8.98 3.04 -1.15
C ILE A 105 7.78 2.09 -1.05
N GLU A 106 7.17 2.06 0.14
CA GLU A 106 6.02 1.19 0.41
C GLU A 106 4.77 1.70 -0.28
N GLU A 107 4.53 3.01 -0.23
CA GLU A 107 3.33 3.66 -0.75
C GLU A 107 3.68 5.00 -1.40
N ALA A 108 2.96 5.35 -2.46
CA ALA A 108 3.09 6.62 -3.15
C ALA A 108 1.73 7.16 -3.56
N TYR A 109 1.50 8.44 -3.32
CA TYR A 109 0.22 9.10 -3.56
C TYR A 109 0.44 10.41 -4.29
N VAL A 110 -0.43 10.73 -5.24
CA VAL A 110 -0.63 12.11 -5.72
C VAL A 110 -1.69 12.73 -4.81
N ILE A 111 -1.36 13.85 -4.22
CA ILE A 111 -2.20 14.53 -3.20
C ILE A 111 -2.55 15.96 -3.64
N THR A 112 -3.50 16.56 -2.95
CA THR A 112 -3.87 17.97 -3.11
C THR A 112 -3.30 18.80 -1.97
N GLY A 113 -2.96 20.06 -2.22
CA GLY A 113 -2.48 20.99 -1.19
C GLY A 113 -1.18 21.66 -1.58
N HIS A 114 -0.31 21.90 -0.60
CA HIS A 114 0.98 22.56 -0.80
C HIS A 114 2.00 21.65 -1.52
N TYR A 115 1.88 20.36 -1.33
CA TYR A 115 2.67 19.31 -1.97
C TYR A 115 1.80 18.52 -2.93
N ASP A 116 2.42 17.96 -3.96
CA ASP A 116 1.77 17.20 -5.03
C ASP A 116 1.86 15.69 -4.80
N ILE A 117 2.92 15.21 -4.14
CA ILE A 117 3.23 13.80 -3.95
C ILE A 117 3.56 13.54 -2.47
N LEU A 118 3.08 12.42 -1.96
CA LEU A 118 3.45 11.84 -0.69
C LEU A 118 4.02 10.44 -0.91
N LEU A 119 5.23 10.20 -0.40
CA LEU A 119 5.87 8.88 -0.39
C LEU A 119 5.99 8.38 1.05
N LYS A 120 5.67 7.11 1.29
CA LYS A 120 5.97 6.38 2.52
C LYS A 120 7.23 5.55 2.28
N VAL A 121 8.29 5.87 2.99
CA VAL A 121 9.65 5.43 2.68
C VAL A 121 10.27 4.69 3.84
N TRP A 122 10.74 3.45 3.60
CA TRP A 122 11.51 2.66 4.55
C TRP A 122 12.98 2.66 4.18
N ALA A 123 13.83 3.11 5.09
CA ALA A 123 15.28 3.11 4.91
C ALA A 123 15.96 2.18 5.92
N LYS A 124 17.08 1.58 5.49
CA LYS A 124 17.91 0.74 6.36
C LYS A 124 18.62 1.55 7.44
N ASP A 125 19.05 2.75 7.08
CA ASP A 125 19.74 3.68 7.97
C ASP A 125 19.59 5.13 7.48
N LEU A 126 20.07 6.07 8.29
CA LEU A 126 20.05 7.49 7.97
C LEU A 126 20.91 7.81 6.72
N ARG A 127 21.96 7.05 6.44
CA ARG A 127 22.82 7.25 5.26
C ARG A 127 22.05 6.97 3.97
N GLN A 128 21.28 5.88 3.94
CA GLN A 128 20.44 5.54 2.80
C GLN A 128 19.36 6.59 2.59
N LEU A 129 18.69 7.03 3.65
CA LEU A 129 17.68 8.10 3.57
C LEU A 129 18.31 9.42 3.08
N SER A 130 19.45 9.81 3.63
CA SER A 130 20.18 11.03 3.20
C SER A 130 20.60 10.97 1.74
N TYR A 131 21.09 9.81 1.26
CA TYR A 131 21.42 9.62 -0.14
C TYR A 131 20.19 9.86 -1.05
N PHE A 132 19.04 9.31 -0.68
CA PHE A 132 17.80 9.51 -1.41
C PHE A 132 17.40 10.98 -1.48
N LEU A 133 17.43 11.70 -0.34
CA LEU A 133 16.99 13.08 -0.24
C LEU A 133 17.95 14.08 -0.88
N ILE A 134 19.27 13.86 -0.76
CA ILE A 134 20.29 14.84 -1.12
C ILE A 134 20.91 14.53 -2.49
N ASN A 135 21.05 13.25 -2.84
CA ASN A 135 21.74 12.86 -4.07
C ASN A 135 20.78 12.41 -5.17
N TYR A 136 19.73 11.68 -4.83
CA TYR A 136 18.82 11.10 -5.83
C TYR A 136 17.68 12.06 -6.20
N LEU A 137 16.85 12.51 -5.26
CA LEU A 137 15.70 13.37 -5.58
C LEU A 137 16.09 14.65 -6.34
N PRO A 138 17.19 15.38 -6.01
CA PRO A 138 17.57 16.57 -6.75
C PRO A 138 18.00 16.34 -8.21
N THR A 139 18.24 15.09 -8.61
CA THR A 139 18.54 14.79 -10.03
C THR A 139 17.31 14.89 -10.92
N HIS A 140 16.11 14.98 -10.35
CA HIS A 140 14.85 15.11 -11.07
C HIS A 140 14.52 16.60 -11.24
N PRO A 141 14.60 17.17 -12.46
CA PRO A 141 14.39 18.61 -12.70
C PRO A 141 12.94 19.04 -12.42
N ASP A 142 12.00 18.09 -12.43
CA ASP A 142 10.59 18.36 -12.16
C ASP A 142 10.31 18.58 -10.65
N ILE A 143 11.22 18.21 -9.78
CA ILE A 143 11.08 18.44 -8.33
C ILE A 143 11.39 19.91 -8.04
N ALA A 144 10.41 20.60 -7.43
CA ALA A 144 10.58 21.98 -6.98
C ALA A 144 11.08 22.06 -5.54
N GLN A 145 10.47 21.24 -4.67
CA GLN A 145 10.74 21.23 -3.22
C GLN A 145 10.44 19.85 -2.64
N THR A 146 11.17 19.50 -1.59
CA THR A 146 10.89 18.31 -0.79
C THR A 146 10.84 18.66 0.69
N GLU A 147 9.99 17.98 1.44
CA GLU A 147 9.94 18.00 2.90
C GLU A 147 9.95 16.56 3.40
N THR A 148 10.67 16.30 4.49
CA THR A 148 10.78 14.95 5.04
C THR A 148 10.35 14.96 6.49
N MET A 149 9.39 14.11 6.83
CA MET A 149 8.94 13.83 8.18
C MET A 149 9.41 12.45 8.60
N LEU A 150 10.37 12.40 9.53
CA LEU A 150 10.82 11.14 10.11
C LEU A 150 9.81 10.68 11.15
N VAL A 151 9.38 9.42 11.05
CA VAL A 151 8.48 8.81 12.03
C VAL A 151 9.28 8.45 13.27
N LEU A 152 8.92 9.02 14.40
CA LEU A 152 9.56 8.76 15.68
C LEU A 152 9.01 7.48 16.33
N GLU A 153 7.70 7.28 16.22
CA GLU A 153 7.01 6.13 16.78
C GLU A 153 5.87 5.68 15.85
N LEU A 154 5.83 4.40 15.54
CA LEU A 154 4.76 3.78 14.78
C LEU A 154 3.69 3.26 15.75
N VAL A 155 2.61 4.00 15.89
CA VAL A 155 1.51 3.67 16.82
C VAL A 155 0.60 2.59 16.23
N SER A 156 0.31 2.66 14.95
CA SER A 156 -0.51 1.68 14.21
C SER A 156 -0.32 1.88 12.71
N ASP A 157 -0.35 0.81 11.95
CA ASP A 157 -0.41 0.91 10.51
C ASP A 157 -1.45 -0.08 9.90
N TRP A 158 -1.56 -0.11 8.58
CA TRP A 158 -2.53 -0.95 7.88
C TRP A 158 -2.32 -2.45 8.12
N ARG A 159 -1.11 -2.88 8.45
CA ARG A 159 -0.77 -4.29 8.72
C ARG A 159 -1.48 -4.84 9.94
N ASP A 160 -1.75 -3.97 10.92
CA ASP A 160 -2.43 -4.31 12.17
C ASP A 160 -3.94 -4.06 12.11
N ARG A 161 -4.44 -3.51 10.99
CA ARG A 161 -5.82 -3.07 10.86
C ARG A 161 -6.56 -3.86 9.79
N LEU A 162 -7.68 -4.45 10.20
CA LEU A 162 -8.62 -5.06 9.27
C LEU A 162 -9.60 -4.01 8.74
N LEU A 163 -9.99 -4.13 7.47
CA LEU A 163 -11.05 -3.28 6.92
C LEU A 163 -12.35 -3.49 7.69
N PRO A 164 -12.99 -2.43 8.21
CA PRO A 164 -14.23 -2.57 8.98
C PRO A 164 -15.43 -2.81 8.05
N ILE A 165 -15.59 -4.05 7.61
CA ILE A 165 -16.60 -4.48 6.63
C ILE A 165 -17.99 -3.97 6.97
N ASP A 166 -18.39 -4.01 8.25
CA ASP A 166 -19.73 -3.58 8.69
C ASP A 166 -19.96 -2.07 8.62
N LYS A 167 -18.88 -1.27 8.61
CA LYS A 167 -18.99 0.19 8.46
C LYS A 167 -19.17 0.62 7.01
N VAL A 168 -18.67 -0.18 6.08
CA VAL A 168 -18.61 0.18 4.66
C VAL A 168 -19.77 -0.43 3.89
N LEU A 169 -20.25 -1.59 4.32
CA LEU A 169 -21.31 -2.33 3.67
C LEU A 169 -22.51 -2.43 4.64
N PRO A 170 -23.49 -1.51 4.58
CA PRO A 170 -24.69 -1.59 5.39
C PRO A 170 -25.49 -2.87 5.10
N ASP A 171 -26.34 -3.27 6.03
CA ASP A 171 -27.21 -4.47 5.91
C ASP A 171 -28.27 -4.30 4.81
#